data_238964907a2848c86dd678ffe2fee655
#
_entry.id   238964907a2848c86dd678ffe2fee655
#
_cell.length_a   1.000
_cell.length_b   1.000
_cell.length_c   1.000
_cell.angle_alpha   90.00
_cell.angle_beta   90.00
_cell.angle_gamma   90.00
#
_symmetry.space_group_name_H-M   'P 1'
#
loop_
_entity.id
_entity.type
_entity.pdbx_description
1 polymer ?
#
loop_
_entity_poly.entity_id
_entity_poly.type
_entity_poly.pdbx_seq_one_letter_code
_entity_poly.pdbx_strand_id
1 'polypeptide(L)'
;MRSRARHAVLAVTGAVLAGAPLALTASPAHAASPTRSAGSPGTINVHRGGPARSLPFTARRDGEAVISFTASAPGVSWVRGGAESAVVSIAVDGRHVTDLVVPSSDPIPRSLGLGRVGKGRHKVTLRFAEGSAPAASRVTLRRPAVRMPEADALALRHAPVVVGRTGWPFGDPYQNATTDTPLVAWHETRPAATPGHKIIEYSVVWSNEDGGTDTPALMARWGRTTDIEWIYRVEVDASGRRVDGTAVYQAPMHLTLKFTGRYEGDHPLLQTCTQNNNMCDVSSPDPPLRFLLDAAGTRPDGRAREVVMDREPWTYRIAAQEMVREKKIENPSDPATREVGDQRTYLFVEFAKTTGAATGSGSVPGVALGVRLKSDPSRLYRSDHDEPTWSIDRDGAVATTVELPEGTRVSDIAGIEALRRPTGTGDNGAPATVTSINRGFFLDDSFLPQPSSVEWKGSVTLTQANPSAVLWRP
;
A
#
# COMPACT_ATOMS: atom_id res chain seq x y z
N MET A 1 -58.95 32.61 5.31
CA MET A 1 -58.26 33.64 6.11
C MET A 1 -56.78 33.61 5.79
N ARG A 2 -56.29 34.68 5.16
CA ARG A 2 -54.89 34.79 4.66
C ARG A 2 -54.04 35.44 5.74
N SER A 3 -52.88 34.87 6.06
CA SER A 3 -51.81 35.55 6.82
C SER A 3 -50.53 35.53 5.99
N ARG A 4 -50.07 36.74 5.65
CA ARG A 4 -48.80 37.02 4.97
C ARG A 4 -47.72 37.22 6.03
N ALA A 5 -46.64 36.48 5.98
CA ALA A 5 -45.40 36.78 6.72
C ALA A 5 -44.42 37.51 5.77
N ARG A 6 -43.93 38.67 6.23
CA ARG A 6 -42.99 39.54 5.53
C ARG A 6 -41.57 39.08 5.76
N HIS A 7 -40.77 39.00 4.69
CA HIS A 7 -39.35 38.79 4.75
C HIS A 7 -38.64 40.13 4.98
N ALA A 8 -37.79 40.17 5.99
CA ALA A 8 -36.84 41.26 6.21
C ALA A 8 -35.47 40.85 5.60
N VAL A 9 -35.01 41.69 4.67
CA VAL A 9 -33.65 41.53 4.08
C VAL A 9 -32.69 42.37 4.93
N LEU A 10 -31.70 41.71 5.54
CA LEU A 10 -30.57 42.40 6.19
C LEU A 10 -29.40 42.43 5.19
N ALA A 11 -29.01 43.62 4.78
CA ALA A 11 -27.82 43.88 4.00
C ALA A 11 -26.62 43.98 4.97
N VAL A 12 -25.63 43.10 4.83
CA VAL A 12 -24.35 43.21 5.53
C VAL A 12 -23.29 43.64 4.53
N THR A 13 -22.81 44.87 4.71
CA THR A 13 -21.64 45.41 4.01
C THR A 13 -20.37 44.81 4.57
N GLY A 14 -19.69 43.97 3.78
CA GLY A 14 -18.38 43.38 4.13
C GLY A 14 -17.23 44.27 3.69
N ALA A 15 -16.37 44.66 4.62
CA ALA A 15 -15.10 45.32 4.34
C ALA A 15 -14.09 44.33 3.80
N VAL A 16 -13.49 44.65 2.66
CA VAL A 16 -12.39 43.88 2.05
C VAL A 16 -11.10 44.26 2.76
N LEU A 17 -10.52 43.34 3.55
CA LEU A 17 -9.16 43.42 4.03
C LEU A 17 -8.26 42.63 3.08
N ALA A 18 -7.37 43.32 2.38
CA ALA A 18 -6.32 42.75 1.57
C ALA A 18 -5.29 42.09 2.48
N GLY A 19 -5.30 40.76 2.54
CA GLY A 19 -4.31 39.93 3.20
C GLY A 19 -3.21 39.53 2.23
N ALA A 20 -1.95 39.88 2.54
CA ALA A 20 -0.77 39.42 1.82
C ALA A 20 -0.62 37.91 1.93
N PRO A 21 -0.06 37.22 0.91
CA PRO A 21 0.14 35.77 0.98
C PRO A 21 1.31 35.46 1.94
N LEU A 22 0.99 34.80 3.05
CA LEU A 22 1.99 34.12 3.87
C LEU A 22 2.45 32.89 3.12
N ALA A 23 3.69 32.90 2.66
CA ALA A 23 4.38 31.73 2.15
C ALA A 23 4.57 30.73 3.32
N LEU A 24 3.77 29.69 3.36
CA LEU A 24 3.98 28.52 4.22
C LEU A 24 5.17 27.73 3.65
N THR A 25 6.36 28.00 4.18
CA THR A 25 7.48 27.11 4.05
C THR A 25 7.15 25.83 4.84
N ALA A 26 6.88 24.74 4.13
CA ALA A 26 6.77 23.42 4.72
C ALA A 26 8.14 23.07 5.32
N SER A 27 8.26 23.14 6.64
CA SER A 27 9.41 22.57 7.36
C SER A 27 9.40 21.06 7.12
N PRO A 28 10.53 20.45 6.72
CA PRO A 28 10.62 19.00 6.67
C PRO A 28 10.37 18.47 8.08
N ALA A 29 9.43 17.54 8.20
CA ALA A 29 9.18 16.83 9.44
C ALA A 29 10.51 16.22 9.91
N HIS A 30 11.03 16.72 11.02
CA HIS A 30 12.20 16.16 11.68
C HIS A 30 11.82 14.74 12.11
N ALA A 31 12.28 13.75 11.34
CA ALA A 31 12.35 12.39 11.82
C ALA A 31 13.18 12.41 13.10
N ALA A 32 12.55 12.16 14.23
CA ALA A 32 13.24 12.07 15.50
C ALA A 32 14.37 11.05 15.35
N SER A 33 15.61 11.51 15.47
CA SER A 33 16.80 10.65 15.39
C SER A 33 16.64 9.50 16.37
N PRO A 34 16.77 8.23 15.95
CA PRO A 34 16.66 7.10 16.85
C PRO A 34 17.76 7.24 17.90
N THR A 35 17.36 7.34 19.18
CA THR A 35 18.31 7.29 20.30
C THR A 35 18.95 5.90 20.30
N ARG A 36 20.17 5.79 19.74
CA ARG A 36 20.96 4.57 19.82
C ARG A 36 21.18 4.22 21.28
N SER A 37 20.72 3.04 21.69
CA SER A 37 21.21 2.45 22.93
C SER A 37 22.71 2.20 22.75
N ALA A 38 23.54 2.68 23.68
CA ALA A 38 24.97 2.41 23.68
C ALA A 38 25.18 0.88 23.66
N GLY A 39 25.80 0.34 22.58
CA GLY A 39 26.14 -1.06 22.47
C GLY A 39 25.39 -1.88 21.40
N SER A 40 24.49 -1.29 20.58
CA SER A 40 23.88 -2.05 19.49
C SER A 40 24.92 -2.47 18.44
N PRO A 41 25.00 -3.77 18.07
CA PRO A 41 25.94 -4.25 17.06
C PRO A 41 25.65 -3.57 15.73
N GLY A 42 26.69 -3.10 15.02
CA GLY A 42 26.53 -2.49 13.71
C GLY A 42 25.94 -3.44 12.65
N THR A 43 26.13 -4.77 12.85
CA THR A 43 25.67 -5.82 11.95
C THR A 43 25.43 -7.11 12.73
N ILE A 44 24.30 -7.78 12.44
CA ILE A 44 23.97 -9.11 12.96
C ILE A 44 23.85 -10.06 11.75
N ASN A 45 24.57 -11.18 11.80
CA ASN A 45 24.42 -12.26 10.83
C ASN A 45 23.68 -13.43 11.49
N VAL A 46 22.58 -13.87 10.85
CA VAL A 46 21.78 -15.02 11.26
C VAL A 46 22.00 -16.12 10.22
N HIS A 47 22.53 -17.25 10.62
CA HIS A 47 22.94 -18.34 9.72
C HIS A 47 21.96 -19.50 9.78
N ARG A 48 21.74 -20.16 8.64
CA ARG A 48 21.03 -21.44 8.58
C ARG A 48 21.75 -22.48 9.44
N GLY A 49 20.99 -23.18 10.28
CA GLY A 49 21.55 -24.17 11.21
C GLY A 49 22.45 -23.60 12.32
N GLY A 50 22.68 -22.28 12.31
CA GLY A 50 23.49 -21.62 13.33
C GLY A 50 22.71 -21.29 14.61
N PRO A 51 23.41 -20.86 15.68
CA PRO A 51 22.76 -20.47 16.91
C PRO A 51 21.96 -19.16 16.71
N ALA A 52 20.88 -19.03 17.48
CA ALA A 52 20.10 -17.80 17.52
C ALA A 52 20.98 -16.61 17.94
N ARG A 53 20.69 -15.44 17.38
CA ARG A 53 21.34 -14.17 17.72
C ARG A 53 20.47 -13.38 18.67
N SER A 54 21.09 -12.67 19.60
CA SER A 54 20.40 -11.87 20.60
C SER A 54 20.76 -10.39 20.46
N LEU A 55 19.73 -9.55 20.57
CA LEU A 55 19.85 -8.08 20.64
C LEU A 55 19.17 -7.63 21.94
N PRO A 56 19.93 -7.24 22.98
CA PRO A 56 19.36 -6.68 24.19
C PRO A 56 18.90 -5.24 23.93
N PHE A 57 17.80 -4.83 24.57
CA PHE A 57 17.35 -3.45 24.60
C PHE A 57 16.70 -3.11 25.94
N THR A 58 16.54 -1.82 26.22
CA THR A 58 15.91 -1.34 27.43
C THR A 58 14.69 -0.50 27.07
N ALA A 59 13.51 -0.95 27.48
CA ALA A 59 12.28 -0.18 27.40
C ALA A 59 12.23 0.81 28.56
N ARG A 60 12.13 2.11 28.26
CA ARG A 60 12.06 3.17 29.29
C ARG A 60 10.68 3.30 29.92
N ARG A 61 9.66 2.74 29.29
CA ARG A 61 8.24 2.73 29.68
C ARG A 61 7.55 1.47 29.16
N ASP A 62 6.37 1.19 29.63
CA ASP A 62 5.48 0.20 29.01
C ASP A 62 4.99 0.71 27.66
N GLY A 63 4.81 -0.17 26.68
CA GLY A 63 4.26 0.21 25.37
C GLY A 63 4.68 -0.73 24.26
N GLU A 64 4.26 -0.38 23.05
CA GLU A 64 4.59 -1.12 21.84
C GLU A 64 6.02 -0.82 21.40
N ALA A 65 6.77 -1.87 21.08
CA ALA A 65 8.11 -1.76 20.57
C ALA A 65 8.14 -2.12 19.07
N VAL A 66 9.06 -1.50 18.35
CA VAL A 66 9.30 -1.71 16.92
C VAL A 66 10.79 -1.90 16.71
N ILE A 67 11.17 -2.90 15.90
CA ILE A 67 12.54 -3.09 15.45
C ILE A 67 12.69 -2.65 14.00
N SER A 68 13.76 -1.92 13.70
CA SER A 68 14.13 -1.53 12.33
C SER A 68 15.56 -1.94 12.01
N PHE A 69 15.83 -2.25 10.76
CA PHE A 69 17.16 -2.60 10.25
C PHE A 69 17.16 -2.52 8.72
N THR A 70 18.35 -2.61 8.13
CA THR A 70 18.51 -2.90 6.70
C THR A 70 18.86 -4.37 6.55
N ALA A 71 18.03 -5.13 5.82
CA ALA A 71 18.14 -6.59 5.69
C ALA A 71 18.59 -7.00 4.29
N SER A 72 19.43 -8.04 4.20
CA SER A 72 19.80 -8.69 2.94
C SER A 72 20.09 -10.17 3.18
N ALA A 73 19.88 -11.00 2.15
CA ALA A 73 20.14 -12.43 2.21
C ALA A 73 20.88 -12.88 0.94
N PRO A 74 22.21 -13.06 0.98
CA PRO A 74 22.96 -13.59 -0.16
C PRO A 74 22.40 -14.92 -0.65
N GLY A 75 22.28 -15.07 -1.97
CA GLY A 75 21.75 -16.27 -2.62
C GLY A 75 20.25 -16.25 -2.87
N VAL A 76 19.49 -15.30 -2.28
CA VAL A 76 18.08 -15.14 -2.61
C VAL A 76 17.89 -14.27 -3.85
N SER A 77 16.80 -14.51 -4.56
CA SER A 77 16.38 -13.74 -5.72
C SER A 77 14.88 -13.90 -5.92
N TRP A 78 14.13 -12.84 -5.71
CA TRP A 78 12.67 -12.86 -5.83
C TRP A 78 12.18 -13.18 -7.25
N VAL A 79 13.03 -12.94 -8.25
CA VAL A 79 12.76 -13.27 -9.66
C VAL A 79 12.95 -14.75 -10.00
N ARG A 80 13.47 -15.56 -9.08
CA ARG A 80 13.85 -16.95 -9.35
C ARG A 80 13.13 -17.93 -8.41
N GLY A 81 12.34 -18.83 -8.99
CA GLY A 81 11.66 -19.91 -8.26
C GLY A 81 12.64 -20.79 -7.46
N GLY A 82 12.29 -21.12 -6.22
CA GLY A 82 13.12 -21.86 -5.28
C GLY A 82 14.27 -21.07 -4.64
N ALA A 83 14.32 -19.75 -4.88
CA ALA A 83 15.32 -18.86 -4.31
C ALA A 83 14.72 -17.55 -3.76
N GLU A 84 13.43 -17.49 -3.55
CA GLU A 84 12.65 -16.26 -3.34
C GLU A 84 13.12 -15.48 -2.12
N SER A 85 13.21 -16.11 -0.95
CA SER A 85 13.51 -15.39 0.28
C SER A 85 14.29 -16.20 1.31
N ALA A 86 14.78 -15.48 2.31
CA ALA A 86 15.19 -16.05 3.60
C ALA A 86 14.24 -15.54 4.69
N VAL A 87 13.93 -16.41 5.66
CA VAL A 87 13.04 -16.10 6.77
C VAL A 87 13.83 -16.07 8.08
N VAL A 88 13.58 -15.05 8.90
CA VAL A 88 14.12 -14.94 10.26
C VAL A 88 12.95 -14.85 11.24
N SER A 89 12.85 -15.84 12.12
CA SER A 89 11.90 -15.80 13.23
C SER A 89 12.42 -14.86 14.33
N ILE A 90 11.54 -13.99 14.84
CA ILE A 90 11.84 -12.96 15.82
C ILE A 90 11.01 -13.20 17.08
N ALA A 91 11.72 -13.38 18.20
CA ALA A 91 11.11 -13.54 19.51
C ALA A 91 11.55 -12.43 20.46
N VAL A 92 10.65 -12.03 21.38
CA VAL A 92 10.95 -11.13 22.49
C VAL A 92 10.80 -11.92 23.78
N ASP A 93 11.86 -11.97 24.60
CA ASP A 93 11.92 -12.69 25.88
C ASP A 93 11.45 -14.16 25.78
N GLY A 94 11.77 -14.80 24.65
CA GLY A 94 11.42 -16.18 24.35
C GLY A 94 10.05 -16.39 23.68
N ARG A 95 9.20 -15.38 23.62
CA ARG A 95 7.90 -15.45 22.90
C ARG A 95 8.08 -15.07 21.42
N HIS A 96 7.71 -15.97 20.50
CA HIS A 96 7.66 -15.67 19.06
C HIS A 96 6.64 -14.57 18.78
N VAL A 97 7.07 -13.48 18.13
CA VAL A 97 6.21 -12.31 17.89
C VAL A 97 5.95 -12.03 16.43
N THR A 98 6.97 -12.25 15.57
CA THR A 98 6.86 -11.95 14.13
C THR A 98 7.93 -12.67 13.34
N ASP A 99 7.74 -12.81 12.03
CA ASP A 99 8.72 -13.31 11.09
C ASP A 99 9.11 -12.20 10.10
N LEU A 100 10.39 -12.17 9.76
CA LEU A 100 10.95 -11.32 8.73
C LEU A 100 11.21 -12.14 7.48
N VAL A 101 10.51 -11.85 6.40
CA VAL A 101 10.84 -12.34 5.06
C VAL A 101 11.80 -11.35 4.40
N VAL A 102 12.95 -11.84 3.95
CA VAL A 102 13.99 -11.08 3.26
C VAL A 102 14.06 -11.52 1.80
N PRO A 103 13.42 -10.77 0.89
CA PRO A 103 13.26 -11.17 -0.52
C PRO A 103 14.41 -10.71 -1.43
N SER A 104 15.49 -10.17 -0.88
CA SER A 104 16.54 -9.52 -1.67
C SER A 104 17.94 -9.88 -1.19
N SER A 105 18.85 -10.09 -2.13
CA SER A 105 20.30 -10.12 -1.88
C SER A 105 20.85 -8.71 -1.62
N ASP A 106 20.20 -7.67 -2.14
CA ASP A 106 20.53 -6.28 -1.87
C ASP A 106 19.94 -5.82 -0.53
N PRO A 107 20.60 -4.88 0.15
CA PRO A 107 20.10 -4.33 1.40
C PRO A 107 18.80 -3.53 1.19
N ILE A 108 17.73 -3.91 1.87
CA ILE A 108 16.45 -3.21 1.89
C ILE A 108 16.07 -2.81 3.33
N PRO A 109 15.45 -1.64 3.55
CA PRO A 109 14.96 -1.25 4.86
C PRO A 109 13.77 -2.12 5.27
N ARG A 110 13.72 -2.54 6.53
CA ARG A 110 12.60 -3.29 7.10
C ARG A 110 12.31 -2.78 8.50
N SER A 111 11.04 -2.73 8.86
CA SER A 111 10.55 -2.39 10.19
C SER A 111 9.39 -3.32 10.58
N LEU A 112 9.43 -3.85 11.81
CA LEU A 112 8.47 -4.82 12.32
C LEU A 112 8.07 -4.48 13.75
N GLY A 113 6.81 -4.76 14.12
CA GLY A 113 6.35 -4.71 15.49
C GLY A 113 6.98 -5.83 16.32
N LEU A 114 7.28 -5.51 17.57
CA LEU A 114 7.72 -6.46 18.59
C LEU A 114 6.62 -6.75 19.64
N GLY A 115 5.46 -6.08 19.49
CA GLY A 115 4.37 -6.13 20.44
C GLY A 115 4.65 -5.34 21.71
N ARG A 116 3.74 -5.49 22.69
CA ARG A 116 3.82 -4.78 23.96
C ARG A 116 4.91 -5.35 24.85
N VAL A 117 5.74 -4.46 25.39
CA VAL A 117 6.77 -4.76 26.39
C VAL A 117 6.59 -3.88 27.64
N GLY A 118 6.96 -4.40 28.79
CA GLY A 118 7.01 -3.65 30.04
C GLY A 118 8.24 -2.74 30.10
N LYS A 119 8.27 -1.80 31.05
CA LYS A 119 9.49 -1.05 31.40
C LYS A 119 10.55 -2.01 31.93
N GLY A 120 11.76 -1.99 31.36
CA GLY A 120 12.84 -2.84 31.81
C GLY A 120 13.79 -3.29 30.71
N ARG A 121 14.60 -4.31 31.04
CA ARG A 121 15.51 -4.95 30.08
C ARG A 121 14.80 -6.07 29.37
N HIS A 122 14.95 -6.14 28.06
CA HIS A 122 14.38 -7.13 27.17
C HIS A 122 15.43 -7.68 26.20
N LYS A 123 15.10 -8.78 25.55
CA LYS A 123 15.98 -9.44 24.61
C LYS A 123 15.18 -9.84 23.35
N VAL A 124 15.54 -9.27 22.20
CA VAL A 124 15.13 -9.78 20.90
C VAL A 124 16.02 -10.98 20.55
N THR A 125 15.41 -12.09 20.14
CA THR A 125 16.10 -13.30 19.65
C THR A 125 15.77 -13.49 18.19
N LEU A 126 16.79 -13.67 17.36
CA LEU A 126 16.72 -13.80 15.91
C LEU A 126 17.22 -15.20 15.52
N ARG A 127 16.38 -15.98 14.84
CA ARG A 127 16.72 -17.35 14.39
C ARG A 127 16.43 -17.49 12.91
N PHE A 128 17.36 -18.10 12.17
CA PHE A 128 17.09 -18.51 10.80
C PHE A 128 15.98 -19.57 10.81
N ALA A 129 14.91 -19.34 10.03
CA ALA A 129 13.69 -20.14 10.12
C ALA A 129 13.51 -21.07 8.91
N GLU A 130 12.68 -22.07 9.09
CA GLU A 130 12.14 -22.90 8.02
C GLU A 130 11.34 -22.03 7.04
N GLY A 131 11.07 -22.53 5.83
CA GLY A 131 10.46 -21.75 4.76
C GLY A 131 11.44 -20.82 4.02
N SER A 132 12.69 -20.72 4.46
CA SER A 132 13.74 -20.02 3.70
C SER A 132 14.14 -20.85 2.47
N ALA A 133 14.31 -20.19 1.32
CA ALA A 133 14.76 -20.81 0.10
C ALA A 133 16.07 -21.61 0.32
N PRO A 134 16.26 -22.79 -0.32
CA PRO A 134 17.45 -23.63 -0.14
C PRO A 134 18.78 -22.90 -0.34
N ALA A 135 18.82 -21.96 -1.29
CA ALA A 135 20.02 -21.16 -1.60
C ALA A 135 20.38 -20.14 -0.51
N ALA A 136 19.43 -19.79 0.36
CA ALA A 136 19.67 -18.83 1.44
C ALA A 136 20.42 -19.49 2.59
N SER A 137 21.64 -19.07 2.85
CA SER A 137 22.48 -19.60 3.96
C SER A 137 22.61 -18.63 5.13
N ARG A 138 22.34 -17.35 4.91
CA ARG A 138 22.54 -16.27 5.87
C ARG A 138 21.61 -15.10 5.61
N VAL A 139 21.15 -14.46 6.68
CA VAL A 139 20.57 -13.13 6.65
C VAL A 139 21.50 -12.15 7.35
N THR A 140 21.76 -11.01 6.74
CA THR A 140 22.54 -9.91 7.30
C THR A 140 21.60 -8.76 7.65
N LEU A 141 21.56 -8.41 8.93
CA LEU A 141 20.79 -7.28 9.47
C LEU A 141 21.78 -6.18 9.88
N ARG A 142 21.69 -5.03 9.23
CA ARG A 142 22.56 -3.88 9.49
C ARG A 142 21.81 -2.81 10.27
N ARG A 143 22.51 -2.15 11.20
CA ARG A 143 21.99 -1.05 12.01
C ARG A 143 20.68 -1.41 12.73
N PRO A 144 20.59 -2.57 13.40
CA PRO A 144 19.38 -2.92 14.13
C PRO A 144 19.11 -1.89 15.22
N ALA A 145 17.87 -1.41 15.31
CA ALA A 145 17.46 -0.45 16.32
C ALA A 145 16.07 -0.81 16.82
N VAL A 146 15.86 -0.76 18.14
CA VAL A 146 14.55 -0.89 18.76
C VAL A 146 14.09 0.49 19.23
N ARG A 147 12.87 0.87 18.87
CA ARG A 147 12.22 2.12 19.27
C ARG A 147 10.84 1.86 19.85
N MET A 148 10.32 2.83 20.60
CA MET A 148 8.95 2.82 21.12
C MET A 148 8.27 4.12 20.66
N PRO A 149 7.60 4.13 19.49
CA PRO A 149 6.97 5.33 18.93
C PRO A 149 5.87 5.84 19.85
N GLU A 150 5.87 7.13 20.17
CA GLU A 150 4.82 7.75 21.01
C GLU A 150 3.64 8.21 20.16
N ALA A 151 3.91 8.84 19.04
CA ALA A 151 2.88 9.38 18.16
C ALA A 151 1.91 8.30 17.65
N ASP A 152 2.45 7.11 17.34
CA ASP A 152 1.70 6.00 16.78
C ASP A 152 1.37 4.90 17.81
N ALA A 153 1.61 5.16 19.11
CA ALA A 153 1.47 4.16 20.18
C ALA A 153 0.07 3.53 20.22
N LEU A 154 -0.97 4.32 19.96
CA LEU A 154 -2.35 3.83 19.92
C LEU A 154 -2.58 2.90 18.71
N ALA A 155 -2.12 3.28 17.55
CA ALA A 155 -2.24 2.45 16.35
C ALA A 155 -1.42 1.16 16.47
N LEU A 156 -0.19 1.24 16.96
CA LEU A 156 0.65 0.06 17.17
C LEU A 156 0.02 -0.92 18.16
N ARG A 157 -0.65 -0.43 19.21
CA ARG A 157 -1.32 -1.26 20.22
C ARG A 157 -2.40 -2.16 19.62
N HIS A 158 -3.12 -1.70 18.63
CA HIS A 158 -4.23 -2.43 18.01
C HIS A 158 -3.87 -3.00 16.62
N ALA A 159 -2.61 -2.89 16.20
CA ALA A 159 -2.15 -3.43 14.92
C ALA A 159 -2.36 -4.94 14.84
N PRO A 160 -2.94 -5.46 13.75
CA PRO A 160 -3.17 -6.89 13.62
C PRO A 160 -1.87 -7.67 13.44
N VAL A 161 -1.86 -8.88 13.99
CA VAL A 161 -0.92 -9.93 13.59
C VAL A 161 -1.53 -10.66 12.40
N VAL A 162 -0.88 -10.55 11.25
CA VAL A 162 -1.25 -11.30 10.05
C VAL A 162 -0.63 -12.69 10.16
N VAL A 163 -1.47 -13.71 10.18
CA VAL A 163 -1.07 -15.12 10.16
C VAL A 163 -1.01 -15.56 8.71
N GLY A 164 0.08 -16.22 8.32
CA GLY A 164 0.27 -16.74 6.98
C GLY A 164 -0.77 -17.80 6.61
N ARG A 165 -0.98 -18.00 5.32
CA ARG A 165 -1.87 -19.04 4.79
C ARG A 165 -1.39 -20.41 5.25
N THR A 166 -2.32 -21.27 5.61
CA THR A 166 -2.06 -22.67 6.00
C THR A 166 -3.13 -23.59 5.45
N GLY A 167 -2.74 -24.80 5.05
CA GLY A 167 -3.69 -25.82 4.62
C GLY A 167 -4.23 -25.62 3.20
N TRP A 168 -5.26 -26.41 2.90
CA TRP A 168 -5.92 -26.39 1.60
C TRP A 168 -6.63 -25.03 1.35
N PRO A 169 -6.59 -24.44 0.12
CA PRO A 169 -6.02 -25.01 -1.12
C PRO A 169 -4.51 -24.77 -1.29
N PHE A 170 -3.82 -24.14 -0.38
CA PHE A 170 -2.47 -23.61 -0.59
C PHE A 170 -1.36 -24.67 -0.44
N GLY A 171 -1.56 -25.68 0.38
CA GLY A 171 -0.66 -26.84 0.53
C GLY A 171 0.66 -26.55 1.22
N ASP A 172 1.34 -25.45 0.92
CA ASP A 172 2.61 -25.05 1.52
C ASP A 172 2.36 -24.12 2.72
N PRO A 173 2.74 -24.51 3.94
CA PRO A 173 2.57 -23.69 5.14
C PRO A 173 3.45 -22.42 5.13
N TYR A 174 4.47 -22.38 4.27
CA TYR A 174 5.37 -21.23 4.13
C TYR A 174 5.12 -20.41 2.86
N GLN A 175 3.98 -20.58 2.19
CA GLN A 175 3.67 -19.89 0.94
C GLN A 175 3.93 -18.38 1.02
N ASN A 176 3.55 -17.72 2.13
CA ASN A 176 3.80 -16.28 2.30
C ASN A 176 5.28 -15.89 2.48
N ALA A 177 6.21 -16.84 2.38
CA ALA A 177 7.64 -16.56 2.20
C ALA A 177 8.06 -16.53 0.72
N THR A 178 7.19 -16.95 -0.21
CA THR A 178 7.50 -17.05 -1.64
C THR A 178 6.57 -16.26 -2.54
N THR A 179 5.32 -16.04 -2.14
CA THR A 179 4.32 -15.22 -2.85
C THR A 179 3.34 -14.64 -1.83
N ASP A 180 2.59 -13.62 -2.21
CA ASP A 180 1.61 -12.95 -1.36
C ASP A 180 2.16 -12.63 0.04
N THR A 181 3.42 -12.18 0.06
CA THR A 181 4.10 -11.83 1.31
C THR A 181 3.59 -10.47 1.80
N PRO A 182 3.16 -10.35 3.07
CA PRO A 182 2.87 -9.05 3.65
C PRO A 182 4.15 -8.21 3.73
N LEU A 183 4.20 -7.09 3.02
CA LEU A 183 5.40 -6.27 2.88
C LEU A 183 5.42 -5.06 3.79
N VAL A 184 4.35 -4.25 3.75
CA VAL A 184 4.24 -2.96 4.43
C VAL A 184 2.84 -2.83 5.01
N ALA A 185 2.72 -2.26 6.21
CA ALA A 185 1.45 -1.88 6.81
C ALA A 185 1.41 -0.39 7.12
N TRP A 186 0.21 0.17 7.18
CA TRP A 186 -0.05 1.50 7.70
C TRP A 186 -1.41 1.55 8.37
N HIS A 187 -1.68 2.66 9.05
CA HIS A 187 -3.00 2.91 9.61
C HIS A 187 -3.59 4.24 9.14
N GLU A 188 -4.91 4.34 9.22
CA GLU A 188 -5.66 5.58 9.06
C GLU A 188 -6.56 5.76 10.28
N THR A 189 -6.57 6.96 10.85
CA THR A 189 -7.38 7.26 12.02
C THR A 189 -8.39 8.35 11.70
N ARG A 190 -9.65 8.13 12.06
CA ARG A 190 -10.72 9.13 11.89
C ARG A 190 -11.61 9.21 13.13
N PRO A 191 -12.31 10.32 13.37
CA PRO A 191 -13.30 10.40 14.43
C PRO A 191 -14.40 9.32 14.26
N ALA A 192 -14.85 8.76 15.35
CA ALA A 192 -16.05 7.93 15.40
C ALA A 192 -17.32 8.79 15.60
N ALA A 193 -18.49 8.15 15.52
CA ALA A 193 -19.75 8.82 15.81
C ALA A 193 -19.86 9.25 17.27
N THR A 194 -19.30 8.46 18.20
CA THR A 194 -19.23 8.79 19.63
C THR A 194 -18.16 9.86 19.87
N PRO A 195 -18.46 11.01 20.48
CA PRO A 195 -17.48 12.04 20.79
C PRO A 195 -16.29 11.51 21.59
N GLY A 196 -15.08 11.87 21.18
CA GLY A 196 -13.82 11.45 21.79
C GLY A 196 -13.35 10.05 21.38
N HIS A 197 -14.18 9.26 20.71
CA HIS A 197 -13.79 7.97 20.16
C HIS A 197 -13.11 8.15 18.79
N LYS A 198 -12.30 7.15 18.41
CA LYS A 198 -11.61 7.10 17.11
C LYS A 198 -11.82 5.75 16.45
N ILE A 199 -11.88 5.73 15.14
CA ILE A 199 -11.81 4.52 14.34
C ILE A 199 -10.40 4.44 13.78
N ILE A 200 -9.74 3.30 13.98
CA ILE A 200 -8.43 3.00 13.41
C ILE A 200 -8.62 1.89 12.40
N GLU A 201 -8.16 2.11 11.18
CA GLU A 201 -8.18 1.16 10.07
C GLU A 201 -6.76 0.81 9.68
N TYR A 202 -6.50 -0.47 9.46
CA TYR A 202 -5.19 -0.99 9.07
C TYR A 202 -5.25 -1.56 7.67
N SER A 203 -4.24 -1.23 6.88
CA SER A 203 -4.07 -1.73 5.52
C SER A 203 -2.68 -2.32 5.35
N VAL A 204 -2.58 -3.26 4.41
CA VAL A 204 -1.33 -3.95 4.09
C VAL A 204 -1.11 -3.95 2.58
N VAL A 205 0.16 -3.86 2.18
CA VAL A 205 0.65 -4.15 0.82
C VAL A 205 1.23 -5.55 0.84
N TRP A 206 0.72 -6.44 -0.02
CA TRP A 206 1.31 -7.74 -0.30
C TRP A 206 2.19 -7.71 -1.54
N SER A 207 3.02 -8.71 -1.74
CA SER A 207 3.92 -8.76 -2.90
C SER A 207 3.20 -8.98 -4.22
N ASN A 208 2.02 -9.59 -4.21
CA ASN A 208 1.25 -9.98 -5.39
C ASN A 208 -0.25 -9.99 -5.11
N GLU A 209 -1.04 -10.05 -6.18
CA GLU A 209 -2.47 -10.35 -6.17
C GLU A 209 -2.73 -11.53 -7.11
N ASP A 210 -3.11 -12.70 -6.54
CA ASP A 210 -3.42 -13.93 -7.31
C ASP A 210 -4.92 -14.14 -7.55
N GLY A 211 -5.74 -13.22 -7.07
CA GLY A 211 -7.17 -13.40 -6.85
C GLY A 211 -8.09 -13.36 -8.06
N GLY A 212 -7.56 -13.54 -9.27
CA GLY A 212 -8.39 -13.66 -10.46
C GLY A 212 -8.67 -12.37 -11.21
N THR A 213 -8.00 -11.27 -10.89
CA THR A 213 -7.98 -10.07 -11.73
C THR A 213 -6.85 -10.19 -12.74
N ASP A 214 -7.14 -9.96 -14.02
CA ASP A 214 -6.12 -9.92 -15.07
C ASP A 214 -5.05 -8.88 -14.72
N THR A 215 -3.77 -9.23 -14.84
CA THR A 215 -2.64 -8.36 -14.45
C THR A 215 -2.63 -7.00 -15.18
N PRO A 216 -2.94 -6.92 -16.49
CA PRO A 216 -3.11 -5.63 -17.16
C PRO A 216 -4.25 -4.79 -16.57
N ALA A 217 -5.35 -5.42 -16.17
CA ALA A 217 -6.46 -4.72 -15.51
C ALA A 217 -6.06 -4.17 -14.14
N LEU A 218 -5.20 -4.86 -13.38
CA LEU A 218 -4.62 -4.33 -12.14
C LEU A 218 -3.79 -3.07 -12.41
N MET A 219 -2.92 -3.11 -13.41
CA MET A 219 -2.11 -1.97 -13.82
C MET A 219 -2.98 -0.80 -14.29
N ALA A 220 -4.02 -1.07 -15.07
CA ALA A 220 -4.96 -0.06 -15.56
C ALA A 220 -5.78 0.59 -14.45
N ARG A 221 -6.33 -0.21 -13.54
CA ARG A 221 -7.30 0.23 -12.54
C ARG A 221 -6.67 0.67 -11.22
N TRP A 222 -5.47 0.14 -10.89
CA TRP A 222 -4.82 0.35 -9.60
C TRP A 222 -3.38 0.83 -9.71
N GLY A 223 -2.79 0.85 -10.92
CA GLY A 223 -1.41 1.27 -11.13
C GLY A 223 -0.37 0.37 -10.44
N ARG A 224 -0.66 -0.90 -10.24
CA ARG A 224 0.19 -1.85 -9.53
C ARG A 224 -0.22 -3.30 -9.79
N THR A 225 0.68 -4.23 -9.55
CA THR A 225 0.40 -5.68 -9.50
C THR A 225 0.40 -6.25 -8.08
N THR A 226 0.73 -5.43 -7.09
CA THR A 226 0.61 -5.78 -5.66
C THR A 226 -0.85 -5.79 -5.24
N ASP A 227 -1.18 -6.55 -4.21
CA ASP A 227 -2.44 -6.39 -3.51
C ASP A 227 -2.30 -5.32 -2.41
N ILE A 228 -3.28 -4.44 -2.29
CA ILE A 228 -3.39 -3.45 -1.20
C ILE A 228 -4.80 -3.51 -0.65
N GLU A 229 -4.91 -4.07 0.56
CA GLU A 229 -6.21 -4.24 1.19
C GLU A 229 -6.24 -3.65 2.61
N TRP A 230 -7.41 -3.09 3.00
CA TRP A 230 -7.66 -2.89 4.41
C TRP A 230 -7.98 -4.25 5.04
N ILE A 231 -7.46 -4.52 6.22
CA ILE A 231 -7.59 -5.85 6.83
C ILE A 231 -8.34 -5.84 8.14
N TYR A 232 -8.28 -4.73 8.87
CA TYR A 232 -8.88 -4.62 10.19
C TYR A 232 -9.26 -3.19 10.50
N ARG A 233 -10.39 -3.02 11.19
CA ARG A 233 -10.88 -1.73 11.66
C ARG A 233 -11.49 -1.89 13.04
N VAL A 234 -11.20 -0.94 13.93
CA VAL A 234 -11.69 -0.97 15.31
C VAL A 234 -11.99 0.43 15.81
N GLU A 235 -13.05 0.57 16.60
CA GLU A 235 -13.30 1.78 17.37
C GLU A 235 -12.60 1.68 18.73
N VAL A 236 -11.95 2.77 19.12
CA VAL A 236 -11.32 2.92 20.44
C VAL A 236 -11.93 4.11 21.18
N ASP A 237 -12.09 3.98 22.49
CA ASP A 237 -12.59 5.03 23.36
C ASP A 237 -11.53 6.13 23.61
N ALA A 238 -11.90 7.17 24.34
CA ALA A 238 -11.00 8.28 24.67
C ALA A 238 -9.76 7.85 25.49
N SER A 239 -9.81 6.68 26.16
CA SER A 239 -8.67 6.09 26.87
C SER A 239 -7.81 5.18 25.98
N GLY A 240 -8.18 5.02 24.72
CA GLY A 240 -7.50 4.15 23.75
C GLY A 240 -7.81 2.67 23.93
N ARG A 241 -8.86 2.30 24.66
CA ARG A 241 -9.32 0.91 24.78
C ARG A 241 -10.28 0.59 23.64
N ARG A 242 -10.20 -0.62 23.13
CA ARG A 242 -11.13 -1.14 22.14
C ARG A 242 -12.56 -1.10 22.68
N VAL A 243 -13.49 -0.60 21.85
CA VAL A 243 -14.92 -0.65 22.12
C VAL A 243 -15.45 -2.01 21.68
N ASP A 244 -16.07 -2.74 22.58
CA ASP A 244 -16.55 -4.10 22.32
C ASP A 244 -17.57 -4.13 21.18
N GLY A 245 -17.47 -5.15 20.33
CA GLY A 245 -18.38 -5.39 19.21
C GLY A 245 -18.23 -4.45 18.01
N THR A 246 -17.26 -3.52 18.01
CA THR A 246 -17.01 -2.59 16.91
C THR A 246 -15.94 -3.07 15.92
N ALA A 247 -15.11 -4.03 16.32
CA ALA A 247 -14.05 -4.57 15.48
C ALA A 247 -14.63 -5.31 14.28
N VAL A 248 -14.12 -4.98 13.09
CA VAL A 248 -14.48 -5.60 11.83
C VAL A 248 -13.23 -5.90 11.00
N TYR A 249 -13.34 -6.82 10.03
CA TYR A 249 -12.26 -7.16 9.12
C TYR A 249 -12.80 -7.35 7.69
N GLN A 250 -11.90 -7.30 6.72
CA GLN A 250 -12.23 -7.59 5.33
C GLN A 250 -12.13 -9.10 5.10
N ALA A 251 -13.29 -9.72 5.02
CA ALA A 251 -13.47 -11.15 4.77
C ALA A 251 -13.45 -11.47 3.26
N PRO A 252 -13.43 -12.75 2.86
CA PRO A 252 -13.54 -13.17 1.47
C PRO A 252 -14.65 -12.45 0.73
N MET A 253 -14.46 -12.20 -0.57
CA MET A 253 -15.34 -11.41 -1.44
C MET A 253 -15.45 -9.92 -0.99
N HIS A 254 -14.44 -9.41 -0.28
CA HIS A 254 -14.39 -8.05 0.27
C HIS A 254 -15.54 -7.72 1.24
N LEU A 255 -16.17 -8.72 1.83
CA LEU A 255 -17.22 -8.50 2.83
C LEU A 255 -16.64 -7.89 4.10
N THR A 256 -17.36 -6.95 4.68
CA THR A 256 -17.04 -6.43 6.02
C THR A 256 -17.77 -7.26 7.07
N LEU A 257 -17.03 -8.06 7.83
CA LEU A 257 -17.59 -8.91 8.89
C LEU A 257 -17.11 -8.48 10.27
N LYS A 258 -17.90 -8.77 11.30
CA LYS A 258 -17.47 -8.58 12.70
C LYS A 258 -16.32 -9.51 13.02
N PHE A 259 -15.31 -8.98 13.69
CA PHE A 259 -14.20 -9.78 14.19
C PHE A 259 -14.64 -10.48 15.50
N THR A 260 -14.62 -11.79 15.47
CA THR A 260 -14.93 -12.67 16.63
C THR A 260 -13.75 -13.55 17.03
N GLY A 261 -12.59 -13.34 16.37
CA GLY A 261 -11.39 -14.12 16.54
C GLY A 261 -10.63 -13.83 17.83
N ARG A 262 -9.42 -14.37 17.89
CA ARG A 262 -8.54 -14.26 19.06
C ARG A 262 -7.70 -13.01 19.04
N TYR A 263 -7.24 -12.61 20.22
CA TYR A 263 -6.30 -11.51 20.42
C TYR A 263 -5.06 -12.00 21.18
N GLU A 264 -3.92 -11.43 20.88
CA GLU A 264 -2.72 -11.45 21.74
C GLU A 264 -2.52 -10.06 22.34
N GLY A 265 -2.92 -9.88 23.61
CA GLY A 265 -3.08 -8.55 24.17
C GLY A 265 -4.18 -7.78 23.45
N ASP A 266 -3.84 -6.66 22.83
CA ASP A 266 -4.78 -5.88 22.03
C ASP A 266 -4.64 -6.15 20.50
N HIS A 267 -3.70 -7.01 20.09
CA HIS A 267 -3.46 -7.37 18.68
C HIS A 267 -4.45 -8.45 18.20
N PRO A 268 -5.34 -8.19 17.25
CA PRO A 268 -6.18 -9.22 16.65
C PRO A 268 -5.32 -10.18 15.81
N LEU A 269 -5.66 -11.46 15.83
CA LEU A 269 -5.04 -12.48 14.99
C LEU A 269 -5.92 -12.68 13.75
N LEU A 270 -5.41 -12.28 12.60
CA LEU A 270 -6.09 -12.40 11.31
C LEU A 270 -5.28 -13.31 10.40
N GLN A 271 -5.90 -14.35 9.86
CA GLN A 271 -5.26 -15.26 8.92
C GLN A 271 -5.58 -14.87 7.48
N THR A 272 -4.56 -14.75 6.63
CA THR A 272 -4.76 -14.68 5.18
C THR A 272 -5.37 -15.99 4.71
N CYS A 273 -6.56 -15.98 4.11
CA CYS A 273 -7.30 -17.20 3.81
C CYS A 273 -7.81 -17.32 2.36
N THR A 274 -7.48 -16.35 1.50
CA THR A 274 -7.76 -16.42 0.06
C THR A 274 -6.52 -16.08 -0.76
N GLN A 275 -6.55 -16.36 -2.04
CA GLN A 275 -5.51 -15.92 -2.98
C GLN A 275 -5.52 -14.40 -3.17
N ASN A 276 -6.67 -13.75 -2.96
CA ASN A 276 -6.85 -12.30 -2.98
C ASN A 276 -6.59 -11.67 -1.60
N ASN A 277 -5.75 -12.27 -0.79
CA ASN A 277 -5.29 -11.80 0.52
C ASN A 277 -6.40 -11.33 1.49
N ASN A 278 -7.66 -11.74 1.27
CA ASN A 278 -8.71 -11.49 2.22
C ASN A 278 -8.49 -12.29 3.51
N MET A 279 -9.02 -11.78 4.60
CA MET A 279 -8.73 -12.28 5.94
C MET A 279 -9.82 -13.20 6.47
N CYS A 280 -9.44 -14.12 7.36
CA CYS A 280 -10.32 -14.85 8.25
C CYS A 280 -9.99 -14.52 9.70
N ASP A 281 -10.99 -14.52 10.56
CA ASP A 281 -10.84 -14.28 12.00
C ASP A 281 -10.55 -15.57 12.79
N VAL A 282 -10.60 -16.72 12.11
CA VAL A 282 -10.16 -18.02 12.65
C VAL A 282 -8.72 -18.26 12.21
N SER A 283 -7.77 -18.07 13.12
CA SER A 283 -6.36 -18.27 12.87
C SER A 283 -5.85 -19.59 13.39
N SER A 284 -4.81 -20.14 12.74
CA SER A 284 -4.07 -21.31 13.25
C SER A 284 -3.54 -21.02 14.67
N PRO A 285 -3.60 -21.99 15.60
CA PRO A 285 -3.04 -21.82 16.94
C PRO A 285 -1.50 -21.75 16.94
N ASP A 286 -0.86 -22.40 16.00
CA ASP A 286 0.60 -22.46 15.83
C ASP A 286 0.94 -22.24 14.35
N PRO A 287 0.86 -21.00 13.86
CA PRO A 287 1.13 -20.72 12.46
C PRO A 287 2.63 -20.81 12.18
N PRO A 288 3.05 -21.40 11.04
CA PRO A 288 4.46 -21.45 10.64
C PRO A 288 5.02 -20.06 10.32
N LEU A 289 4.18 -19.14 9.86
CA LEU A 289 4.52 -17.73 9.62
C LEU A 289 3.50 -16.81 10.28
N ARG A 290 4.01 -15.73 10.87
CA ARG A 290 3.21 -14.66 11.43
C ARG A 290 3.91 -13.31 11.25
N PHE A 291 3.14 -12.28 10.99
CA PHE A 291 3.66 -10.94 10.66
C PHE A 291 2.99 -9.89 11.54
N LEU A 292 3.74 -9.34 12.47
CA LEU A 292 3.38 -8.09 13.14
C LEU A 292 4.19 -6.98 12.46
N LEU A 293 3.60 -6.40 11.42
CA LEU A 293 4.23 -5.32 10.66
C LEU A 293 4.27 -4.03 11.48
N ASP A 294 5.23 -3.15 11.17
CA ASP A 294 5.24 -1.79 11.71
C ASP A 294 4.11 -0.98 11.05
N ALA A 295 3.02 -0.83 11.75
CA ALA A 295 1.89 -0.03 11.31
C ALA A 295 1.99 1.45 11.75
N ALA A 296 3.16 1.90 12.23
CA ALA A 296 3.43 3.30 12.54
C ALA A 296 3.56 4.10 11.26
N GLY A 297 2.74 4.82 10.84
CA GLY A 297 2.75 5.60 9.61
C GLY A 297 1.36 5.65 9.01
N THR A 298 1.10 6.71 8.32
CA THR A 298 -0.19 6.98 7.71
C THR A 298 -0.01 7.25 6.22
N ARG A 299 -1.05 7.00 5.47
CA ARG A 299 -1.14 7.50 4.10
C ARG A 299 -1.35 9.02 4.15
N PRO A 300 -0.69 9.83 3.30
CA PRO A 300 -1.00 11.25 3.20
C PRO A 300 -2.43 11.49 2.76
N ASP A 301 -3.11 12.44 3.40
CA ASP A 301 -4.49 12.80 3.08
C ASP A 301 -4.65 13.16 1.59
N GLY A 302 -5.74 12.73 1.00
CA GLY A 302 -6.07 13.05 -0.39
C GLY A 302 -5.16 12.40 -1.44
N ARG A 303 -4.33 11.42 -1.07
CA ARG A 303 -3.46 10.66 -1.99
C ARG A 303 -3.98 9.23 -2.19
N ALA A 304 -3.63 8.63 -3.31
CA ALA A 304 -3.94 7.22 -3.58
C ALA A 304 -3.21 6.28 -2.60
N ARG A 305 -3.76 5.07 -2.39
CA ARG A 305 -3.16 4.08 -1.47
C ARG A 305 -1.74 3.69 -1.89
N GLU A 306 -1.50 3.66 -3.18
CA GLU A 306 -0.23 3.30 -3.81
C GLU A 306 0.94 4.23 -3.43
N VAL A 307 0.67 5.44 -2.93
CA VAL A 307 1.72 6.35 -2.46
C VAL A 307 2.50 5.80 -1.25
N VAL A 308 1.95 4.81 -0.55
CA VAL A 308 2.66 4.12 0.54
C VAL A 308 3.86 3.34 -0.01
N MET A 309 3.76 2.82 -1.24
CA MET A 309 4.88 2.14 -1.92
C MET A 309 6.04 3.11 -2.23
N ASP A 310 5.79 4.41 -2.40
CA ASP A 310 6.85 5.40 -2.66
C ASP A 310 7.77 5.60 -1.45
N ARG A 311 7.27 5.38 -0.25
CA ARG A 311 8.07 5.41 0.99
C ARG A 311 8.95 4.16 1.13
N GLU A 312 8.52 3.08 0.50
CA GLU A 312 9.18 1.79 0.48
C GLU A 312 9.42 1.34 -0.97
N PRO A 313 10.29 2.06 -1.73
CA PRO A 313 10.42 1.89 -3.18
C PRO A 313 10.79 0.46 -3.61
N TRP A 314 11.42 -0.30 -2.73
CA TRP A 314 11.75 -1.70 -2.95
C TRP A 314 10.51 -2.59 -3.19
N THR A 315 9.31 -2.14 -2.81
CA THR A 315 8.05 -2.87 -3.05
C THR A 315 7.71 -2.95 -4.54
N TYR A 316 8.01 -1.91 -5.32
CA TYR A 316 7.87 -1.96 -6.79
C TYR A 316 8.76 -3.04 -7.40
N ARG A 317 10.02 -3.13 -6.94
CA ARG A 317 10.94 -4.17 -7.41
C ARG A 317 10.41 -5.57 -7.09
N ILE A 318 9.91 -5.79 -5.89
CA ILE A 318 9.37 -7.10 -5.49
C ILE A 318 8.18 -7.46 -6.35
N ALA A 319 7.22 -6.55 -6.55
CA ALA A 319 6.06 -6.78 -7.38
C ALA A 319 6.44 -7.14 -8.84
N ALA A 320 7.34 -6.34 -9.45
CA ALA A 320 7.79 -6.59 -10.81
C ALA A 320 8.54 -7.92 -10.95
N GLN A 321 9.42 -8.25 -10.01
CA GLN A 321 10.16 -9.51 -10.00
C GLN A 321 9.24 -10.72 -9.82
N GLU A 322 8.16 -10.59 -9.07
CA GLU A 322 7.16 -11.64 -8.90
C GLU A 322 6.46 -11.95 -10.24
N MET A 323 6.07 -10.93 -10.99
CA MET A 323 5.48 -11.12 -12.32
C MET A 323 6.42 -11.87 -13.28
N VAL A 324 7.72 -11.54 -13.25
CA VAL A 324 8.73 -12.26 -14.04
C VAL A 324 8.83 -13.73 -13.58
N ARG A 325 8.89 -13.98 -12.28
CA ARG A 325 8.99 -15.35 -11.73
C ARG A 325 7.77 -16.20 -12.07
N GLU A 326 6.60 -15.63 -12.01
CA GLU A 326 5.33 -16.31 -12.29
C GLU A 326 5.02 -16.43 -13.78
N LYS A 327 5.91 -15.88 -14.64
CA LYS A 327 5.73 -15.87 -16.10
C LYS A 327 4.46 -15.14 -16.53
N LYS A 328 4.10 -14.11 -15.82
CA LYS A 328 2.98 -13.20 -16.12
C LYS A 328 3.41 -11.99 -16.94
N ILE A 329 4.61 -12.04 -17.56
CA ILE A 329 5.10 -10.98 -18.44
C ILE A 329 4.74 -11.32 -19.87
N GLU A 330 4.07 -10.38 -20.51
CA GLU A 330 3.67 -10.43 -21.90
C GLU A 330 4.87 -10.66 -22.84
N ASN A 331 4.69 -11.52 -23.84
CA ASN A 331 5.64 -11.64 -24.93
C ASN A 331 5.50 -10.41 -25.85
N PRO A 332 6.55 -9.58 -26.03
CA PRO A 332 6.48 -8.41 -26.89
C PRO A 332 6.05 -8.71 -28.34
N SER A 333 6.19 -9.95 -28.80
CA SER A 333 5.71 -10.38 -30.13
C SER A 333 4.24 -10.78 -30.16
N ASP A 334 3.58 -10.86 -28.99
CA ASP A 334 2.15 -11.17 -28.84
C ASP A 334 1.53 -10.29 -27.75
N PRO A 335 1.27 -9.01 -28.04
CA PRO A 335 0.79 -8.03 -27.07
C PRO A 335 -0.71 -8.15 -26.75
N ALA A 336 -1.40 -9.16 -27.27
CA ALA A 336 -2.83 -9.37 -27.02
C ALA A 336 -3.09 -10.35 -25.86
N THR A 337 -2.08 -10.68 -25.07
CA THR A 337 -2.21 -11.59 -23.93
C THR A 337 -2.86 -10.90 -22.73
N ARG A 338 -3.29 -11.70 -21.74
CA ARG A 338 -3.79 -11.21 -20.43
C ARG A 338 -2.67 -11.05 -19.42
N GLU A 339 -1.47 -10.83 -19.88
CA GLU A 339 -0.28 -10.66 -19.07
C GLU A 339 0.14 -9.19 -19.06
N VAL A 340 0.93 -8.80 -18.11
CA VAL A 340 1.44 -7.43 -18.02
C VAL A 340 2.72 -7.30 -18.85
N GLY A 341 2.93 -6.16 -19.48
CA GLY A 341 4.21 -5.82 -20.10
C GLY A 341 5.32 -5.65 -19.06
N ASP A 342 6.55 -5.43 -19.51
CA ASP A 342 7.65 -5.09 -18.60
C ASP A 342 7.30 -3.81 -17.83
N GLN A 343 7.24 -3.87 -16.51
CA GLN A 343 6.80 -2.73 -15.70
C GLN A 343 7.69 -1.49 -15.84
N ARG A 344 8.89 -1.61 -16.42
CA ARG A 344 9.76 -0.46 -16.75
C ARG A 344 9.27 0.34 -17.96
N THR A 345 8.38 -0.22 -18.78
CA THR A 345 7.77 0.47 -19.93
C THR A 345 6.50 1.25 -19.55
N TYR A 346 6.03 1.15 -18.32
CA TYR A 346 4.84 1.85 -17.88
C TYR A 346 5.15 3.22 -17.31
N LEU A 347 4.37 4.23 -17.74
CA LEU A 347 4.24 5.48 -17.00
C LEU A 347 3.23 5.28 -15.86
N PHE A 348 3.71 5.26 -14.62
CA PHE A 348 2.89 5.22 -13.42
C PHE A 348 2.34 6.61 -13.13
N VAL A 349 1.02 6.76 -12.97
CA VAL A 349 0.37 8.05 -12.76
C VAL A 349 -0.61 7.97 -11.61
N GLU A 350 -0.56 8.97 -10.70
CA GLU A 350 -1.61 9.24 -9.74
C GLU A 350 -2.33 10.52 -10.15
N PHE A 351 -3.66 10.45 -10.27
CA PHE A 351 -4.50 11.59 -10.58
C PHE A 351 -5.72 11.65 -9.66
N ALA A 352 -6.38 12.79 -9.58
CA ALA A 352 -7.59 12.95 -8.80
C ALA A 352 -8.78 13.29 -9.69
N LYS A 353 -9.92 12.63 -9.43
CA LYS A 353 -11.17 12.86 -10.14
C LYS A 353 -12.38 12.80 -9.22
N THR A 354 -13.48 13.39 -9.70
CA THR A 354 -14.82 13.25 -9.11
C THR A 354 -15.83 12.98 -10.22
N THR A 355 -16.89 12.25 -9.87
CA THR A 355 -18.02 11.95 -10.76
C THR A 355 -19.23 12.77 -10.33
N GLY A 356 -19.85 13.48 -11.27
CA GLY A 356 -21.05 14.28 -11.00
C GLY A 356 -22.31 13.43 -11.02
N ALA A 357 -23.45 14.10 -10.89
CA ALA A 357 -24.76 13.46 -10.90
C ALA A 357 -25.06 12.81 -12.27
N ALA A 358 -25.66 11.62 -12.25
CA ALA A 358 -26.18 10.96 -13.44
C ALA A 358 -27.32 11.79 -14.06
N THR A 359 -27.38 11.84 -15.39
CA THR A 359 -28.44 12.51 -16.15
C THR A 359 -29.38 11.50 -16.85
N GLY A 360 -29.04 10.23 -16.82
CA GLY A 360 -29.78 9.13 -17.43
C GLY A 360 -29.51 7.79 -16.75
N SER A 361 -29.94 6.72 -17.38
CA SER A 361 -29.70 5.34 -16.96
C SER A 361 -28.47 4.78 -17.68
N GLY A 362 -27.84 3.78 -17.11
CA GLY A 362 -26.65 3.12 -17.66
C GLY A 362 -25.51 3.04 -16.66
N SER A 363 -24.31 2.66 -17.14
CA SER A 363 -23.13 2.55 -16.30
C SER A 363 -22.57 3.90 -15.92
N VAL A 364 -21.91 3.95 -14.76
CA VAL A 364 -21.13 5.11 -14.31
C VAL A 364 -19.93 5.28 -15.25
N PRO A 365 -19.55 6.50 -15.66
CA PRO A 365 -18.34 6.70 -16.45
C PRO A 365 -17.10 6.58 -15.58
N GLY A 366 -16.11 5.87 -16.10
CA GLY A 366 -14.74 5.90 -15.60
C GLY A 366 -13.89 6.94 -16.35
N VAL A 367 -12.68 7.15 -15.84
CA VAL A 367 -11.64 7.94 -16.50
C VAL A 367 -10.44 7.04 -16.76
N ALA A 368 -10.01 7.01 -18.02
CA ALA A 368 -8.71 6.50 -18.43
C ALA A 368 -7.76 7.66 -18.74
N LEU A 369 -6.45 7.42 -18.69
CA LEU A 369 -5.45 8.36 -19.20
C LEU A 369 -4.93 7.89 -20.55
N GLY A 370 -4.64 8.84 -21.43
CA GLY A 370 -4.00 8.63 -22.71
C GLY A 370 -2.70 9.41 -22.82
N VAL A 371 -1.67 8.79 -23.37
CA VAL A 371 -0.37 9.41 -23.61
C VAL A 371 -0.11 9.48 -25.10
N ARG A 372 0.33 10.64 -25.59
CA ARG A 372 0.83 10.83 -26.95
C ARG A 372 2.34 11.04 -26.91
N LEU A 373 3.06 10.43 -27.85
CA LEU A 373 4.49 10.59 -27.99
C LEU A 373 4.83 11.61 -29.09
N LYS A 374 5.94 12.32 -28.92
CA LYS A 374 6.44 13.27 -29.94
C LYS A 374 6.78 12.60 -31.27
N SER A 375 7.24 11.34 -31.21
CA SER A 375 7.56 10.52 -32.38
C SER A 375 6.34 10.10 -33.20
N ASP A 376 5.16 9.95 -32.54
CA ASP A 376 3.88 9.64 -33.17
C ASP A 376 2.72 10.31 -32.44
N PRO A 377 2.47 11.61 -32.68
CA PRO A 377 1.39 12.33 -32.01
C PRO A 377 -0.02 11.86 -32.39
N SER A 378 -0.15 11.08 -33.47
CA SER A 378 -1.44 10.53 -33.88
C SER A 378 -1.90 9.35 -33.04
N ARG A 379 -0.95 8.57 -32.52
CA ARG A 379 -1.22 7.41 -31.68
C ARG A 379 -1.48 7.83 -30.22
N LEU A 380 -2.52 7.27 -29.63
CA LEU A 380 -2.86 7.46 -28.24
C LEU A 380 -2.68 6.13 -27.50
N TYR A 381 -1.68 6.06 -26.62
CA TYR A 381 -1.46 4.94 -25.71
C TYR A 381 -2.37 5.12 -24.52
N ARG A 382 -3.14 4.10 -24.15
CA ARG A 382 -4.25 4.26 -23.19
C ARG A 382 -4.09 3.37 -21.98
N SER A 383 -4.40 3.90 -20.79
CA SER A 383 -4.34 3.16 -19.55
C SER A 383 -5.36 2.02 -19.47
N ASP A 384 -6.49 2.13 -20.16
CA ASP A 384 -7.54 1.11 -20.20
C ASP A 384 -7.36 0.09 -21.34
N HIS A 385 -6.25 0.12 -22.09
CA HIS A 385 -5.95 -0.79 -23.19
C HIS A 385 -7.12 -0.99 -24.17
N ASP A 386 -7.91 0.07 -24.39
CA ASP A 386 -9.17 0.08 -25.17
C ASP A 386 -10.32 -0.75 -24.55
N GLU A 387 -10.15 -1.31 -23.33
CA GLU A 387 -11.19 -1.97 -22.56
C GLU A 387 -11.86 -0.99 -21.59
N PRO A 388 -13.07 -0.47 -21.90
CA PRO A 388 -13.69 0.58 -21.08
C PRO A 388 -13.93 0.18 -19.63
N THR A 389 -14.13 -1.10 -19.35
CA THR A 389 -14.34 -1.65 -18.00
C THR A 389 -13.11 -1.53 -17.13
N TRP A 390 -11.93 -1.26 -17.71
CA TRP A 390 -10.68 -1.01 -16.99
C TRP A 390 -10.48 0.47 -16.65
N SER A 391 -11.36 1.35 -17.13
CA SER A 391 -11.33 2.77 -16.74
C SER A 391 -11.72 2.93 -15.27
N ILE A 392 -11.15 3.94 -14.61
CA ILE A 392 -11.33 4.14 -13.16
C ILE A 392 -12.64 4.89 -12.89
N ASP A 393 -13.61 4.23 -12.25
CA ASP A 393 -14.90 4.78 -11.87
C ASP A 393 -14.95 5.34 -10.43
N ARG A 394 -14.03 4.92 -9.54
CA ARG A 394 -13.94 5.42 -8.17
C ARG A 394 -13.44 6.86 -8.11
N ASP A 395 -13.96 7.64 -7.16
CA ASP A 395 -13.59 9.03 -6.94
C ASP A 395 -12.41 9.20 -5.97
N GLY A 396 -11.83 10.40 -5.98
CA GLY A 396 -10.68 10.79 -5.19
C GLY A 396 -9.36 10.67 -5.95
N ALA A 397 -8.26 10.56 -5.21
CA ALA A 397 -6.96 10.27 -5.77
C ALA A 397 -6.85 8.78 -6.10
N VAL A 398 -6.44 8.47 -7.30
CA VAL A 398 -6.38 7.12 -7.87
C VAL A 398 -5.11 6.93 -8.67
N ALA A 399 -4.58 5.69 -8.69
CA ALA A 399 -3.42 5.34 -9.48
C ALA A 399 -3.82 4.51 -10.71
N THR A 400 -3.08 4.69 -11.78
CA THR A 400 -3.15 3.95 -13.05
C THR A 400 -1.77 3.89 -13.69
N THR A 401 -1.64 3.12 -14.76
CA THR A 401 -0.45 3.12 -15.59
C THR A 401 -0.81 3.22 -17.07
N VAL A 402 0.11 3.72 -17.88
CA VAL A 402 0.01 3.69 -19.34
C VAL A 402 1.23 2.97 -19.87
N GLU A 403 1.01 1.88 -20.58
CA GLU A 403 2.07 1.14 -21.25
C GLU A 403 2.54 1.88 -22.49
N LEU A 404 3.86 2.04 -22.63
CA LEU A 404 4.52 2.79 -23.69
C LEU A 404 5.62 1.95 -24.34
N PRO A 405 6.07 2.27 -25.54
CA PRO A 405 7.20 1.59 -26.18
C PRO A 405 8.45 1.58 -25.30
N GLU A 406 9.21 0.48 -25.36
CA GLU A 406 10.46 0.34 -24.62
C GLU A 406 11.41 1.53 -24.87
N GLY A 407 12.06 1.98 -23.81
CA GLY A 407 13.00 3.11 -23.84
C GLY A 407 12.34 4.49 -23.85
N THR A 408 11.00 4.58 -23.79
CA THR A 408 10.29 5.86 -23.67
C THR A 408 10.68 6.59 -22.38
N ARG A 409 10.93 7.89 -22.50
CA ARG A 409 11.22 8.80 -21.37
C ARG A 409 10.15 9.87 -21.28
N VAL A 410 10.05 10.55 -20.16
CA VAL A 410 9.11 11.68 -19.99
C VAL A 410 9.34 12.78 -21.04
N SER A 411 10.60 13.02 -21.46
CA SER A 411 10.94 13.95 -22.53
C SER A 411 10.33 13.62 -23.90
N ASP A 412 9.95 12.38 -24.13
CA ASP A 412 9.38 11.89 -25.39
C ASP A 412 7.85 12.06 -25.43
N ILE A 413 7.24 12.36 -24.29
CA ILE A 413 5.79 12.57 -24.17
C ILE A 413 5.44 13.93 -24.80
N ALA A 414 4.44 13.94 -25.69
CA ALA A 414 3.85 15.14 -26.27
C ALA A 414 2.70 15.71 -25.43
N GLY A 415 1.99 14.84 -24.72
CA GLY A 415 0.89 15.23 -23.84
C GLY A 415 0.22 14.04 -23.16
N ILE A 416 -0.49 14.35 -22.07
CA ILE A 416 -1.34 13.41 -21.33
C ILE A 416 -2.77 13.92 -21.38
N GLU A 417 -3.69 13.05 -21.77
CA GLU A 417 -5.12 13.35 -21.91
C GLU A 417 -5.92 12.53 -20.92
N ALA A 418 -7.01 13.09 -20.43
CA ALA A 418 -8.06 12.33 -19.73
C ALA A 418 -9.15 11.92 -20.72
N LEU A 419 -9.66 10.71 -20.57
CA LEU A 419 -10.67 10.10 -21.43
C LEU A 419 -11.82 9.60 -20.54
N ARG A 420 -13.05 10.12 -20.76
CA ARG A 420 -14.26 9.62 -20.11
C ARG A 420 -14.78 8.40 -20.86
N ARG A 421 -15.01 7.30 -20.16
CA ARG A 421 -15.44 6.02 -20.73
C ARG A 421 -16.59 5.44 -19.92
N PRO A 422 -17.68 4.99 -20.53
CA PRO A 422 -18.69 4.19 -19.81
C PRO A 422 -18.06 2.84 -19.42
N THR A 423 -18.20 2.45 -18.14
CA THR A 423 -17.55 1.24 -17.59
C THR A 423 -18.39 -0.03 -17.71
N GLY A 424 -19.52 0.02 -18.43
CA GLY A 424 -20.42 -1.10 -18.64
C GLY A 424 -21.48 -0.79 -19.70
N THR A 425 -22.62 -1.47 -19.63
CA THR A 425 -23.70 -1.29 -20.61
C THR A 425 -24.37 0.08 -20.45
N GLY A 426 -24.37 0.84 -21.55
CA GLY A 426 -24.93 2.18 -21.59
C GLY A 426 -24.04 3.22 -20.89
N ASP A 427 -24.49 4.44 -20.87
CA ASP A 427 -23.82 5.59 -20.25
C ASP A 427 -24.85 6.45 -19.50
N ASN A 428 -24.73 6.58 -18.19
CA ASN A 428 -25.67 7.34 -17.38
C ASN A 428 -25.55 8.87 -17.52
N GLY A 429 -24.64 9.36 -18.38
CA GLY A 429 -24.45 10.78 -18.67
C GLY A 429 -23.74 11.60 -17.60
N ALA A 430 -23.37 11.01 -16.47
CA ALA A 430 -22.66 11.74 -15.42
C ALA A 430 -21.36 12.36 -15.97
N PRO A 431 -21.04 13.62 -15.67
CA PRO A 431 -19.73 14.19 -16.00
C PRO A 431 -18.65 13.64 -15.08
N ALA A 432 -17.41 13.59 -15.56
CA ALA A 432 -16.23 13.29 -14.75
C ALA A 432 -15.28 14.49 -14.75
N THR A 433 -14.89 14.96 -13.57
CA THR A 433 -13.98 16.11 -13.43
C THR A 433 -12.64 15.63 -12.92
N VAL A 434 -11.56 15.89 -13.67
CA VAL A 434 -10.17 15.64 -13.26
C VAL A 434 -9.58 16.92 -12.71
N THR A 435 -8.97 16.87 -11.53
CA THR A 435 -8.48 18.07 -10.82
C THR A 435 -6.97 18.13 -10.67
N SER A 436 -6.28 16.99 -10.81
CA SER A 436 -4.81 16.95 -10.74
C SER A 436 -4.23 15.72 -11.40
N ILE A 437 -2.96 15.83 -11.80
CA ILE A 437 -2.00 14.73 -11.83
C ILE A 437 -1.05 15.01 -10.68
N ASN A 438 -1.04 14.16 -9.65
CA ASN A 438 -0.27 14.37 -8.43
C ASN A 438 1.18 13.92 -8.59
N ARG A 439 1.41 12.95 -9.48
CA ARG A 439 2.73 12.43 -9.84
C ARG A 439 2.65 11.60 -11.11
N GLY A 440 3.80 11.52 -11.82
CA GLY A 440 4.01 10.58 -12.92
C GLY A 440 5.48 10.24 -13.06
N PHE A 441 5.81 8.95 -13.14
CA PHE A 441 7.19 8.44 -13.18
C PHE A 441 7.28 7.09 -13.89
N PHE A 442 8.49 6.72 -14.31
CA PHE A 442 8.86 5.38 -14.76
C PHE A 442 9.66 4.64 -13.69
N LEU A 443 9.74 3.32 -13.78
CA LEU A 443 10.73 2.55 -13.03
C LEU A 443 12.07 2.56 -13.76
N ASP A 444 13.16 2.51 -12.99
CA ASP A 444 14.52 2.35 -13.53
C ASP A 444 14.83 0.87 -13.83
N ASP A 445 16.06 0.60 -14.31
CA ASP A 445 16.54 -0.75 -14.64
C ASP A 445 16.53 -1.71 -13.43
N SER A 446 16.43 -1.18 -12.22
CA SER A 446 16.32 -1.93 -10.98
C SER A 446 14.88 -2.07 -10.48
N PHE A 447 13.90 -1.68 -11.29
CA PHE A 447 12.47 -1.59 -10.92
C PHE A 447 12.20 -0.66 -9.73
N LEU A 448 13.01 0.38 -9.57
CA LEU A 448 12.76 1.41 -8.56
C LEU A 448 12.14 2.64 -9.21
N PRO A 449 11.21 3.34 -8.52
CA PRO A 449 10.58 4.54 -9.06
C PRO A 449 11.61 5.65 -9.25
N GLN A 450 11.62 6.24 -10.45
CA GLN A 450 12.35 7.47 -10.73
C GLN A 450 11.62 8.66 -10.07
N PRO A 451 12.30 9.80 -9.86
CA PRO A 451 11.62 11.01 -9.40
C PRO A 451 10.45 11.38 -10.30
N SER A 452 9.33 11.80 -9.70
CA SER A 452 8.18 12.29 -10.46
C SER A 452 8.57 13.51 -11.30
N SER A 453 8.18 13.48 -12.56
CA SER A 453 8.45 14.55 -13.53
C SER A 453 7.19 14.98 -14.29
N VAL A 454 6.03 14.41 -13.93
CA VAL A 454 4.72 14.79 -14.46
C VAL A 454 3.83 15.20 -13.32
N GLU A 455 3.46 16.48 -13.29
CA GLU A 455 2.52 17.04 -12.33
C GLU A 455 1.63 18.07 -13.01
N TRP A 456 0.37 18.12 -12.63
CA TRP A 456 -0.59 19.10 -13.12
C TRP A 456 -1.65 19.38 -12.08
N LYS A 457 -2.10 20.62 -12.00
CA LYS A 457 -3.24 21.06 -11.18
C LYS A 457 -4.16 21.90 -12.04
N GLY A 458 -5.46 21.64 -11.96
CA GLY A 458 -6.46 22.35 -12.73
C GLY A 458 -7.86 21.84 -12.42
N SER A 459 -8.78 22.05 -13.35
CA SER A 459 -10.11 21.46 -13.31
C SER A 459 -10.58 21.28 -14.75
N VAL A 460 -10.76 20.04 -15.17
CA VAL A 460 -11.25 19.68 -16.50
C VAL A 460 -12.44 18.76 -16.34
N THR A 461 -13.59 19.18 -16.85
CA THR A 461 -14.81 18.37 -16.83
C THR A 461 -15.05 17.72 -18.18
N LEU A 462 -15.12 16.41 -18.16
CA LEU A 462 -15.42 15.54 -19.30
C LEU A 462 -16.91 15.20 -19.29
N THR A 463 -17.53 15.28 -20.47
CA THR A 463 -18.98 14.96 -20.65
C THR A 463 -19.14 13.98 -21.82
N GLN A 464 -20.35 13.52 -22.07
CA GLN A 464 -20.62 12.70 -23.28
C GLN A 464 -20.27 13.46 -24.57
N ALA A 465 -20.56 14.76 -24.63
CA ALA A 465 -20.28 15.60 -25.78
C ALA A 465 -18.78 15.92 -25.96
N ASN A 466 -18.06 16.02 -24.84
CA ASN A 466 -16.61 16.30 -24.81
C ASN A 466 -15.92 15.25 -23.93
N PRO A 467 -15.72 14.01 -24.47
CA PRO A 467 -15.26 12.89 -23.66
C PRO A 467 -13.76 12.87 -23.39
N SER A 468 -12.99 13.79 -23.97
CA SER A 468 -11.53 13.85 -23.78
C SER A 468 -11.02 15.27 -23.63
N ALA A 469 -9.92 15.43 -22.90
CA ALA A 469 -9.22 16.71 -22.78
C ALA A 469 -7.75 16.51 -22.41
N VAL A 470 -6.89 17.42 -22.88
CA VAL A 470 -5.47 17.45 -22.51
C VAL A 470 -5.35 18.01 -21.10
N LEU A 471 -4.66 17.28 -20.24
CA LEU A 471 -4.33 17.68 -18.87
C LEU A 471 -2.93 18.30 -18.78
N TRP A 472 -1.95 17.65 -19.41
CA TRP A 472 -0.55 18.01 -19.25
C TRP A 472 0.19 18.02 -20.60
N ARG A 473 1.12 18.98 -20.72
CA ARG A 473 2.13 19.05 -21.79
C ARG A 473 3.46 19.46 -21.18
N PRO A 474 4.62 18.96 -21.74
CA PRO A 474 5.95 19.32 -21.27
C PRO A 474 6.31 20.78 -21.49
#